data_7ae23ff120a31bedf4c4d74004e2a721
#
_entry.id   7ae23ff120a31bedf4c4d74004e2a721
#
_cell.length_a   1.000
_cell.length_b   1.000
_cell.length_c   1.000
_cell.angle_alpha   90.00
_cell.angle_beta   90.00
_cell.angle_gamma   90.00
#
_symmetry.space_group_name_H-M   'P 1'
#
loop_
_entity.id
_entity.type
_entity.pdbx_description
1 polymer ?
#
loop_
_entity_poly.entity_id
_entity_poly.type
_entity_poly.pdbx_seq_one_letter_code
_entity_poly.pdbx_strand_id
1 'polypeptide(L)'
;MQTENPYQSPIADTLNEPLKANNWGLPASRSQRFVNYVIDYFFIMVLSFVLGFVLANIMDAEALDSIPGLAWGLLVVLIYFVPLEAAFGRSLGKIITGTKVVAIDGSDPGIGQIIGRTFARMIPFEQFSFLGREAIGWHDRLSGTRVVRTR
;
A
#
# COMPACT_ATOMS: atom_id res chain seq x y z
N MET A 1 -4.19 43.13 23.72
CA MET A 1 -5.54 42.87 23.25
C MET A 1 -5.43 42.54 21.76
N GLN A 2 -5.50 41.30 21.38
CA GLN A 2 -5.61 40.88 19.98
C GLN A 2 -7.08 41.09 19.58
N THR A 3 -7.32 41.99 18.63
CA THR A 3 -8.65 42.18 18.04
C THR A 3 -8.95 40.97 17.12
N GLU A 4 -9.81 40.06 17.56
CA GLU A 4 -10.36 39.03 16.68
C GLU A 4 -11.01 39.72 15.48
N ASN A 5 -10.57 39.34 14.29
CA ASN A 5 -11.18 39.81 13.04
C ASN A 5 -12.49 39.01 12.79
N PRO A 6 -13.66 39.63 12.95
CA PRO A 6 -14.96 38.89 12.82
C PRO A 6 -15.26 38.42 11.40
N TYR A 7 -14.41 38.76 10.42
CA TYR A 7 -14.54 38.32 9.02
C TYR A 7 -13.54 37.23 8.64
N GLN A 8 -12.76 36.72 9.59
CA GLN A 8 -11.83 35.64 9.31
C GLN A 8 -12.61 34.34 9.09
N SER A 9 -12.52 33.79 7.88
CA SER A 9 -13.18 32.55 7.56
C SER A 9 -12.63 31.41 8.42
N PRO A 10 -13.48 30.59 9.06
CA PRO A 10 -13.02 29.40 9.82
C PRO A 10 -12.15 28.44 9.00
N ILE A 11 -12.27 28.53 7.67
CA ILE A 11 -11.46 27.73 6.72
C ILE A 11 -10.01 28.24 6.64
N ALA A 12 -9.75 29.53 6.90
CA ALA A 12 -8.40 30.08 6.84
C ALA A 12 -7.49 29.53 7.97
N ASP A 13 -8.06 29.27 9.13
CA ASP A 13 -7.32 28.70 10.26
C ASP A 13 -6.98 27.22 10.05
N THR A 14 -7.85 26.47 9.36
CA THR A 14 -7.60 25.05 9.00
C THR A 14 -6.57 24.91 7.88
N LEU A 15 -6.40 25.92 7.02
CA LEU A 15 -5.40 25.89 5.95
C LEU A 15 -3.99 26.24 6.47
N ASN A 16 -3.89 26.95 7.59
CA ASN A 16 -2.64 27.33 8.23
C ASN A 16 -2.25 26.41 9.40
N GLU A 17 -3.11 25.47 9.80
CA GLU A 17 -2.65 24.42 10.71
C GLU A 17 -1.56 23.61 9.99
N PRO A 18 -0.31 23.61 10.51
CA PRO A 18 0.68 22.65 10.03
C PRO A 18 0.03 21.30 10.16
N LEU A 19 -0.04 20.53 9.05
CA LEU A 19 -0.54 19.17 9.02
C LEU A 19 -0.08 18.52 10.33
N LYS A 20 -0.99 18.35 11.29
CA LYS A 20 -0.64 17.77 12.60
C LYS A 20 0.21 16.58 12.29
N ALA A 21 1.51 16.66 12.59
CA ALA A 21 2.40 15.53 12.50
C ALA A 21 1.80 14.52 13.49
N ASN A 22 0.88 13.72 12.97
CA ASN A 22 0.34 12.63 13.75
C ASN A 22 1.55 11.82 14.19
N ASN A 23 1.57 11.29 15.41
CA ASN A 23 2.69 10.61 16.07
C ASN A 23 3.36 9.48 15.24
N TRP A 24 2.89 9.21 14.04
CA TRP A 24 3.32 8.13 13.13
C TRP A 24 4.14 8.58 11.90
N GLY A 25 4.51 9.85 11.80
CA GLY A 25 5.41 10.35 10.77
C GLY A 25 4.71 11.01 9.58
N LEU A 26 5.51 11.52 8.64
CA LEU A 26 5.02 12.20 7.45
C LEU A 26 4.42 11.19 6.45
N PRO A 27 3.27 11.50 5.82
CA PRO A 27 2.73 10.67 4.76
C PRO A 27 3.72 10.49 3.60
N ALA A 28 3.73 9.31 3.00
CA ALA A 28 4.51 9.07 1.79
C ALA A 28 3.97 9.91 0.62
N SER A 29 4.88 10.51 -0.16
CA SER A 29 4.53 11.30 -1.34
C SER A 29 3.95 10.42 -2.45
N ARG A 30 3.25 11.05 -3.42
CA ARG A 30 2.74 10.34 -4.61
C ARG A 30 3.86 9.66 -5.39
N SER A 31 4.99 10.36 -5.56
CA SER A 31 6.16 9.79 -6.25
C SER A 31 6.71 8.56 -5.54
N GLN A 32 6.84 8.59 -4.21
CA GLN A 32 7.27 7.42 -3.44
C GLN A 32 6.29 6.26 -3.59
N ARG A 33 4.98 6.52 -3.56
CA ARG A 33 3.95 5.48 -3.76
C ARG A 33 3.98 4.90 -5.16
N PHE A 34 4.20 5.73 -6.18
CA PHE A 34 4.35 5.27 -7.55
C PHE A 34 5.60 4.41 -7.72
N VAL A 35 6.75 4.84 -7.17
CA VAL A 35 7.99 4.05 -7.22
C VAL A 35 7.82 2.74 -6.45
N ASN A 36 7.16 2.75 -5.28
CA ASN A 36 6.81 1.51 -4.56
C ASN A 36 6.05 0.54 -5.46
N TYR A 37 4.99 1.05 -6.12
CA TYR A 37 4.17 0.23 -7.02
C TYR A 37 4.99 -0.38 -8.16
N VAL A 38 5.83 0.41 -8.84
CA VAL A 38 6.65 -0.07 -9.96
C VAL A 38 7.64 -1.15 -9.51
N ILE A 39 8.32 -0.92 -8.38
CA ILE A 39 9.28 -1.88 -7.83
C ILE A 39 8.57 -3.16 -7.36
N ASP A 40 7.48 -3.03 -6.61
CA ASP A 40 6.71 -4.18 -6.13
C ASP A 40 6.15 -4.99 -7.30
N TYR A 41 5.64 -4.32 -8.35
CA TYR A 41 5.15 -4.98 -9.57
C TYR A 41 6.24 -5.78 -10.27
N PHE A 42 7.46 -5.23 -10.38
CA PHE A 42 8.60 -5.96 -10.92
C PHE A 42 8.90 -7.25 -10.12
N PHE A 43 8.95 -7.16 -8.80
CA PHE A 43 9.22 -8.34 -7.95
C PHE A 43 8.08 -9.35 -8.00
N ILE A 44 6.83 -8.92 -8.10
CA ILE A 44 5.67 -9.81 -8.30
C ILE A 44 5.78 -10.55 -9.62
N MET A 45 6.19 -9.89 -10.71
CA MET A 45 6.40 -10.55 -12.00
C MET A 45 7.52 -11.60 -11.93
N VAL A 46 8.64 -11.27 -11.28
CA VAL A 46 9.75 -12.23 -11.08
C VAL A 46 9.27 -13.42 -10.24
N LEU A 47 8.56 -13.17 -9.14
CA LEU A 47 8.02 -14.22 -8.29
C LEU A 47 7.03 -15.11 -9.05
N SER A 48 6.13 -14.50 -9.83
CA SER A 48 5.17 -15.22 -10.67
C SER A 48 5.87 -16.13 -11.67
N PHE A 49 6.92 -15.64 -12.32
CA PHE A 49 7.72 -16.42 -13.26
C PHE A 49 8.42 -17.59 -12.56
N VAL A 50 9.06 -17.35 -11.42
CA VAL A 50 9.76 -18.39 -10.66
C VAL A 50 8.78 -19.48 -10.18
N LEU A 51 7.66 -19.07 -9.60
CA LEU A 51 6.63 -20.03 -9.14
C LEU A 51 6.05 -20.82 -10.31
N GLY A 52 5.74 -20.15 -11.43
CA GLY A 52 5.24 -20.82 -12.64
C GLY A 52 6.25 -21.82 -13.20
N PHE A 53 7.53 -21.43 -13.25
CA PHE A 53 8.60 -22.34 -13.68
C PHE A 53 8.74 -23.55 -12.75
N VAL A 54 8.70 -23.36 -11.43
CA VAL A 54 8.76 -24.48 -10.47
C VAL A 54 7.57 -25.40 -10.66
N LEU A 55 6.36 -24.86 -10.75
CA LEU A 55 5.14 -25.68 -10.94
C LEU A 55 5.15 -26.44 -12.25
N ALA A 56 5.64 -25.84 -13.34
CA ALA A 56 5.78 -26.51 -14.63
C ALA A 56 6.76 -27.71 -14.62
N ASN A 57 7.64 -27.80 -13.62
CA ASN A 57 8.53 -28.95 -13.47
C ASN A 57 7.97 -30.05 -12.55
N ILE A 58 6.85 -29.81 -11.85
CA ILE A 58 6.27 -30.77 -10.89
C ILE A 58 4.82 -31.12 -11.21
N MET A 59 4.15 -30.39 -12.09
CA MET A 59 2.76 -30.60 -12.50
C MET A 59 2.68 -30.88 -14.00
N ASP A 60 1.67 -31.63 -14.40
CA ASP A 60 1.34 -31.81 -15.82
C ASP A 60 0.84 -30.48 -16.42
N ALA A 61 1.10 -30.27 -17.71
CA ALA A 61 0.71 -29.05 -18.42
C ALA A 61 -0.81 -28.79 -18.36
N GLU A 62 -1.62 -29.84 -18.44
CA GLU A 62 -3.08 -29.74 -18.35
C GLU A 62 -3.55 -29.26 -16.97
N ALA A 63 -2.91 -29.75 -15.89
CA ALA A 63 -3.19 -29.30 -14.54
C ALA A 63 -2.78 -27.83 -14.33
N LEU A 64 -1.66 -27.43 -14.90
CA LEU A 64 -1.18 -26.03 -14.82
C LEU A 64 -2.11 -25.08 -15.59
N ASP A 65 -2.53 -25.46 -16.80
CA ASP A 65 -3.45 -24.67 -17.63
C ASP A 65 -4.86 -24.55 -17.02
N SER A 66 -5.22 -25.48 -16.14
CA SER A 66 -6.51 -25.41 -15.42
C SER A 66 -6.57 -24.32 -14.34
N ILE A 67 -5.45 -23.74 -13.95
CA ILE A 67 -5.40 -22.69 -12.90
C ILE A 67 -5.94 -21.38 -13.48
N PRO A 68 -7.07 -20.84 -12.96
CA PRO A 68 -7.58 -19.57 -13.45
C PRO A 68 -6.57 -18.44 -13.22
N GLY A 69 -6.32 -17.59 -14.21
CA GLY A 69 -5.35 -16.50 -14.12
C GLY A 69 -5.60 -15.53 -12.96
N LEU A 70 -6.89 -15.31 -12.59
CA LEU A 70 -7.24 -14.51 -11.42
C LEU A 70 -6.78 -15.19 -10.11
N ALA A 71 -6.97 -16.50 -9.98
CA ALA A 71 -6.54 -17.27 -8.80
C ALA A 71 -5.01 -17.27 -8.70
N TRP A 72 -4.32 -17.45 -9.83
CA TRP A 72 -2.87 -17.34 -9.90
C TRP A 72 -2.37 -15.97 -9.45
N GLY A 73 -2.92 -14.88 -10.02
CA GLY A 73 -2.55 -13.53 -9.65
C GLY A 73 -2.78 -13.23 -8.16
N LEU A 74 -3.92 -13.65 -7.61
CA LEU A 74 -4.23 -13.51 -6.19
C LEU A 74 -3.22 -14.27 -5.32
N LEU A 75 -2.90 -15.52 -5.68
CA LEU A 75 -1.94 -16.34 -4.95
C LEU A 75 -0.56 -15.66 -4.88
N VAL A 76 -0.04 -15.22 -6.03
CA VAL A 76 1.28 -14.56 -6.11
C VAL A 76 1.29 -13.27 -5.28
N VAL A 77 0.26 -12.45 -5.36
CA VAL A 77 0.14 -11.20 -4.61
C VAL A 77 0.06 -11.45 -3.11
N LEU A 78 -0.68 -12.49 -2.67
CA LEU A 78 -0.75 -12.90 -1.26
C LEU A 78 0.62 -13.38 -0.76
N ILE A 79 1.29 -14.26 -1.49
CA ILE A 79 2.62 -14.78 -1.14
C ILE A 79 3.65 -13.66 -1.07
N TYR A 80 3.53 -12.63 -1.90
CA TYR A 80 4.45 -11.51 -1.91
C TYR A 80 4.20 -10.52 -0.75
N PHE A 81 2.97 -10.01 -0.63
CA PHE A 81 2.71 -8.91 0.31
C PHE A 81 2.49 -9.36 1.74
N VAL A 82 1.75 -10.46 1.97
CA VAL A 82 1.35 -10.83 3.33
C VAL A 82 2.55 -11.12 4.23
N PRO A 83 3.51 -11.99 3.86
CA PRO A 83 4.65 -12.26 4.73
C PRO A 83 5.57 -11.04 4.91
N LEU A 84 5.79 -10.24 3.87
CA LEU A 84 6.66 -9.07 3.95
C LEU A 84 6.02 -7.96 4.81
N GLU A 85 4.75 -7.66 4.61
CA GLU A 85 4.06 -6.63 5.40
C GLU A 85 3.79 -7.12 6.85
N ALA A 86 3.57 -8.42 7.08
CA ALA A 86 3.40 -8.96 8.43
C ALA A 86 4.71 -8.98 9.23
N ALA A 87 5.83 -9.32 8.61
CA ALA A 87 7.12 -9.41 9.29
C ALA A 87 7.80 -8.05 9.48
N PHE A 88 7.66 -7.15 8.50
CA PHE A 88 8.46 -5.91 8.44
C PHE A 88 7.61 -4.64 8.33
N GLY A 89 6.29 -4.74 8.20
CA GLY A 89 5.41 -3.60 7.87
C GLY A 89 5.71 -2.99 6.49
N ARG A 90 6.46 -3.67 5.62
CA ARG A 90 6.99 -3.12 4.36
C ARG A 90 7.04 -4.19 3.27
N SER A 91 6.77 -3.78 2.03
CA SER A 91 7.16 -4.54 0.83
C SER A 91 8.58 -4.17 0.39
N LEU A 92 9.15 -4.87 -0.59
CA LEU A 92 10.48 -4.54 -1.12
C LEU A 92 10.53 -3.12 -1.69
N GLY A 93 9.52 -2.69 -2.43
CA GLY A 93 9.43 -1.31 -2.91
C GLY A 93 9.45 -0.30 -1.77
N LYS A 94 8.73 -0.56 -0.67
CA LYS A 94 8.71 0.32 0.51
C LYS A 94 10.04 0.34 1.26
N ILE A 95 10.78 -0.76 1.30
CA ILE A 95 12.13 -0.80 1.87
C ILE A 95 13.06 0.12 1.09
N ILE A 96 13.04 0.04 -0.24
CA ILE A 96 13.90 0.83 -1.14
C ILE A 96 13.57 2.33 -1.04
N THR A 97 12.30 2.70 -0.95
CA THR A 97 11.87 4.12 -0.90
C THR A 97 11.87 4.72 0.51
N GLY A 98 12.22 3.94 1.55
CA GLY A 98 12.19 4.41 2.93
C GLY A 98 10.79 4.73 3.43
N THR A 99 9.80 3.87 3.11
CA THR A 99 8.42 4.00 3.58
C THR A 99 7.99 2.76 4.36
N LYS A 100 6.95 2.88 5.17
CA LYS A 100 6.32 1.75 5.88
C LYS A 100 4.81 1.89 5.97
N VAL A 101 4.14 0.79 6.21
CA VAL A 101 2.71 0.76 6.53
C VAL A 101 2.53 0.93 8.03
N VAL A 102 1.56 1.74 8.43
CA VAL A 102 1.10 1.88 9.81
C VAL A 102 -0.43 1.85 9.84
N ALA A 103 -1.01 1.43 10.94
CA ALA A 103 -2.43 1.61 11.21
C ALA A 103 -2.77 3.10 11.41
N ILE A 104 -4.05 3.47 11.37
CA ILE A 104 -4.48 4.88 11.52
C ILE A 104 -4.08 5.46 12.89
N ASP A 105 -3.98 4.62 13.92
CA ASP A 105 -3.54 5.00 15.27
C ASP A 105 -2.01 5.11 15.42
N GLY A 106 -1.26 4.75 14.36
CA GLY A 106 0.21 4.77 14.34
C GLY A 106 0.89 3.49 14.78
N SER A 107 0.14 2.49 15.22
CA SER A 107 0.65 1.16 15.55
C SER A 107 1.06 0.38 14.29
N ASP A 108 1.75 -0.74 14.47
CA ASP A 108 2.00 -1.67 13.38
C ASP A 108 0.68 -2.31 12.93
N PRO A 109 0.48 -2.53 11.61
CA PRO A 109 -0.77 -3.03 11.09
C PRO A 109 -1.02 -4.48 11.54
N GLY A 110 -2.24 -4.76 11.99
CA GLY A 110 -2.67 -6.12 12.30
C GLY A 110 -2.78 -7.00 11.05
N ILE A 111 -2.68 -8.33 11.22
CA ILE A 111 -2.74 -9.29 10.09
C ILE A 111 -4.02 -9.14 9.26
N GLY A 112 -5.16 -8.87 9.87
CA GLY A 112 -6.42 -8.62 9.16
C GLY A 112 -6.37 -7.38 8.28
N GLN A 113 -5.71 -6.32 8.72
CA GLN A 113 -5.50 -5.12 7.92
C GLN A 113 -4.57 -5.39 6.73
N ILE A 114 -3.51 -6.18 6.92
CA ILE A 114 -2.58 -6.58 5.86
C ILE A 114 -3.29 -7.41 4.79
N ILE A 115 -4.07 -8.39 5.20
CA ILE A 115 -4.86 -9.22 4.28
C ILE A 115 -5.88 -8.35 3.54
N GLY A 116 -6.63 -7.51 4.26
CA GLY A 116 -7.60 -6.58 3.66
C GLY A 116 -6.98 -5.65 2.62
N ARG A 117 -5.78 -5.11 2.91
CA ARG A 117 -4.99 -4.31 1.94
C ARG A 117 -4.65 -5.11 0.68
N THR A 118 -4.24 -6.37 0.88
CA THR A 118 -3.83 -7.22 -0.23
C THR A 118 -5.01 -7.53 -1.15
N PHE A 119 -6.18 -7.83 -0.59
CA PHE A 119 -7.40 -7.99 -1.39
C PHE A 119 -7.85 -6.69 -2.06
N ALA A 120 -7.77 -5.55 -1.37
CA ALA A 120 -8.14 -4.26 -1.93
C ALA A 120 -7.29 -3.88 -3.16
N ARG A 121 -6.04 -4.33 -3.25
CA ARG A 121 -5.17 -4.15 -4.43
C ARG A 121 -5.67 -4.89 -5.68
N MET A 122 -6.58 -5.88 -5.52
CA MET A 122 -7.19 -6.58 -6.66
C MET A 122 -8.32 -5.78 -7.32
N ILE A 123 -8.77 -4.69 -6.70
CA ILE A 123 -9.77 -3.80 -7.29
C ILE A 123 -9.18 -3.13 -8.53
N PRO A 124 -9.84 -3.23 -9.70
CA PRO A 124 -9.35 -2.58 -10.91
C PRO A 124 -9.11 -1.08 -10.70
N PHE A 125 -8.00 -0.58 -11.22
CA PHE A 125 -7.57 0.83 -11.12
C PHE A 125 -7.21 1.32 -9.71
N GLU A 126 -7.22 0.43 -8.70
CA GLU A 126 -6.84 0.78 -7.33
C GLU A 126 -5.45 1.45 -7.28
N GLN A 127 -4.50 0.93 -8.04
CA GLN A 127 -3.13 1.45 -8.13
C GLN A 127 -3.02 2.91 -8.59
N PHE A 128 -4.07 3.49 -9.16
CA PHE A 128 -4.13 4.91 -9.50
C PHE A 128 -4.85 5.76 -8.46
N SER A 129 -5.47 5.13 -7.47
CA SER A 129 -6.26 5.81 -6.44
C SER A 129 -5.43 6.77 -5.57
N PHE A 130 -4.13 6.48 -5.40
CA PHE A 130 -3.21 7.35 -4.67
C PHE A 130 -2.83 8.64 -5.42
N LEU A 131 -3.19 8.78 -6.71
CA LEU A 131 -2.99 10.00 -7.48
C LEU A 131 -3.97 11.11 -7.08
N GLY A 132 -5.01 10.79 -6.32
CA GLY A 132 -5.96 11.75 -5.76
C GLY A 132 -5.30 12.80 -4.86
N ARG A 133 -6.10 13.80 -4.40
CA ARG A 133 -5.59 14.95 -3.64
C ARG A 133 -4.80 14.56 -2.38
N GLU A 134 -5.24 13.54 -1.66
CA GLU A 134 -4.67 13.13 -0.36
C GLU A 134 -3.53 12.11 -0.47
N ALA A 135 -3.17 11.66 -1.67
CA ALA A 135 -2.18 10.60 -1.90
C ALA A 135 -2.44 9.32 -1.07
N ILE A 136 -3.70 8.96 -0.83
CA ILE A 136 -4.14 7.79 -0.08
C ILE A 136 -4.77 6.81 -1.06
N GLY A 137 -4.26 5.58 -1.12
CA GLY A 137 -4.83 4.51 -1.93
C GLY A 137 -6.14 3.94 -1.35
N TRP A 138 -6.97 3.34 -2.17
CA TRP A 138 -8.18 2.65 -1.70
C TRP A 138 -7.85 1.51 -0.75
N HIS A 139 -6.77 0.77 -1.01
CA HIS A 139 -6.29 -0.28 -0.09
C HIS A 139 -5.95 0.28 1.30
N ASP A 140 -5.42 1.51 1.38
CA ASP A 140 -5.14 2.17 2.66
C ASP A 140 -6.45 2.53 3.40
N ARG A 141 -7.42 3.12 2.68
CA ARG A 141 -8.71 3.52 3.27
C ARG A 141 -9.52 2.34 3.75
N LEU A 142 -9.64 1.30 2.91
CA LEU A 142 -10.46 0.12 3.21
C LEU A 142 -9.90 -0.71 4.37
N SER A 143 -8.58 -0.71 4.56
CA SER A 143 -7.92 -1.46 5.64
C SER A 143 -7.64 -0.64 6.90
N GLY A 144 -7.96 0.66 6.91
CA GLY A 144 -7.66 1.52 8.06
C GLY A 144 -6.17 1.67 8.30
N THR A 145 -5.37 1.82 7.23
CA THR A 145 -3.91 1.93 7.31
C THR A 145 -3.41 3.14 6.52
N ARG A 146 -2.14 3.47 6.66
CA ARG A 146 -1.45 4.51 5.88
C ARG A 146 -0.02 4.12 5.56
N VAL A 147 0.54 4.71 4.51
CA VAL A 147 1.96 4.61 4.18
C VAL A 147 2.65 5.90 4.59
N VAL A 148 3.66 5.77 5.44
CA VAL A 148 4.42 6.90 6.00
C VAL A 148 5.90 6.77 5.65
N ARG A 149 6.63 7.89 5.70
CA ARG A 149 8.08 7.92 5.55
C ARG A 149 8.75 7.43 6.83
N THR A 150 9.86 6.71 6.69
CA THR A 150 10.70 6.28 7.80
C THR A 150 11.99 7.09 7.90
N ARG A 151 12.21 8.00 6.93
CA ARG A 151 13.34 8.94 6.85
C ARG A 151 12.84 10.27 6.30
#